data_73f41cf1361ae8627b2f4f06ab040078
#
_entry.id   73f41cf1361ae8627b2f4f06ab040078
#
_cell.length_a   1.000
_cell.length_b   1.000
_cell.length_c   1.000
_cell.angle_alpha   90.00
_cell.angle_beta   90.00
_cell.angle_gamma   90.00
#
_symmetry.space_group_name_H-M   'P 1'
#
loop_
_entity.id
_entity.type
_entity.pdbx_description
1 polymer ?
#
loop_
_entity_poly.entity_id
_entity_poly.type
_entity_poly.pdbx_seq_one_letter_code
_entity_poly.pdbx_strand_id
1 'polypeptide(L)'
;MPNHIQNRITFDCSEEKLNEILTAICSVDEETDQNRVDFNKIILMPDHIYRGNLGTRERELYGKNNWYDWNIENWGTKWNAYSFSRDGNTIGFQTAWSAPHPILAELTGMFPGVYITHEWADEDIGQNCGTREYLNGEIVGEIIPENHREALEHAFEVRGYTAEDFEMCLNAAGTDYIRIDEETEYEMVELFGNPAFFTNDRITDEDIPQGFYCYHLRFDDELSDFATVEPKVAINHAGSVITTEPLDFGESGVLELTEENGINFMGAVLTMKEIIEAEKEALECIEEEGMTLG
;
A
#
# COMPACT_ATOMS: atom_id res chain seq x y z
N MET A 1 4.66 -14.57 13.81
CA MET A 1 5.91 -14.68 13.03
C MET A 1 6.49 -13.29 12.93
N PRO A 2 7.78 -13.07 12.72
CA PRO A 2 8.28 -11.74 12.40
C PRO A 2 7.89 -11.38 10.97
N ASN A 3 7.66 -10.09 10.72
CA ASN A 3 7.50 -9.58 9.37
C ASN A 3 8.75 -9.84 8.53
N HIS A 4 8.55 -10.09 7.27
CA HIS A 4 9.61 -10.33 6.30
C HIS A 4 9.91 -9.06 5.51
N ILE A 5 11.15 -8.57 5.64
CA ILE A 5 11.62 -7.43 4.85
C ILE A 5 12.30 -7.96 3.60
N GLN A 6 11.78 -7.59 2.43
CA GLN A 6 12.48 -7.80 1.16
C GLN A 6 13.60 -6.77 1.05
N ASN A 7 14.80 -7.23 0.75
CA ASN A 7 15.95 -6.38 0.46
C ASN A 7 16.40 -6.61 -0.97
N ARG A 8 16.61 -5.54 -1.72
CA ARG A 8 17.14 -5.50 -3.08
C ARG A 8 18.39 -4.64 -3.08
N ILE A 9 19.54 -5.19 -3.46
CA ILE A 9 20.82 -4.50 -3.40
C ILE A 9 21.46 -4.53 -4.78
N THR A 10 21.64 -3.36 -5.37
CA THR A 10 22.29 -3.17 -6.66
C THR A 10 23.71 -2.66 -6.46
N PHE A 11 24.69 -3.35 -7.07
CA PHE A 11 26.10 -3.02 -7.00
C PHE A 11 26.56 -2.25 -8.25
N ASP A 12 27.14 -1.09 -8.06
CA ASP A 12 27.81 -0.37 -9.15
C ASP A 12 29.29 -0.83 -9.26
N CYS A 13 29.47 -1.98 -9.87
CA CYS A 13 30.78 -2.58 -10.12
C CYS A 13 30.73 -3.57 -11.29
N SER A 14 31.91 -4.06 -11.73
CA SER A 14 31.94 -5.11 -12.74
C SER A 14 31.46 -6.46 -12.22
N GLU A 15 31.03 -7.33 -13.12
CA GLU A 15 30.56 -8.68 -12.78
C GLU A 15 31.65 -9.49 -12.04
N GLU A 16 32.93 -9.34 -12.46
CA GLU A 16 34.06 -10.01 -11.80
C GLU A 16 34.20 -9.54 -10.34
N LYS A 17 34.05 -8.22 -10.10
CA LYS A 17 34.13 -7.66 -8.76
C LYS A 17 32.92 -8.11 -7.90
N LEU A 18 31.72 -8.17 -8.46
CA LEU A 18 30.57 -8.72 -7.77
C LEU A 18 30.77 -10.19 -7.39
N ASN A 19 31.31 -11.01 -8.30
CA ASN A 19 31.60 -12.41 -8.01
C ASN A 19 32.65 -12.57 -6.88
N GLU A 20 33.68 -11.69 -6.82
CA GLU A 20 34.62 -11.62 -5.71
C GLU A 20 33.89 -11.33 -4.38
N ILE A 21 33.03 -10.30 -4.37
CA ILE A 21 32.23 -9.91 -3.20
C ILE A 21 31.36 -11.07 -2.74
N LEU A 22 30.54 -11.64 -3.64
CA LEU A 22 29.64 -12.74 -3.29
C LEU A 22 30.39 -13.99 -2.77
N THR A 23 31.56 -14.30 -3.32
CA THR A 23 32.43 -15.38 -2.81
C THR A 23 32.87 -15.11 -1.36
N ALA A 24 33.12 -13.85 -1.02
CA ALA A 24 33.55 -13.46 0.32
C ALA A 24 32.40 -13.50 1.35
N ILE A 25 31.18 -13.09 0.96
CA ILE A 25 30.07 -12.87 1.90
C ILE A 25 28.98 -13.96 1.89
N CYS A 26 28.92 -14.82 0.86
CA CYS A 26 27.90 -15.88 0.79
C CYS A 26 28.39 -17.20 1.41
N SER A 27 27.46 -17.95 1.98
CA SER A 27 27.62 -19.33 2.40
C SER A 27 26.43 -20.17 1.89
N VAL A 28 26.59 -21.49 1.95
CA VAL A 28 25.47 -22.41 1.76
C VAL A 28 24.77 -22.59 3.11
N ASP A 29 23.47 -22.44 3.14
CA ASP A 29 22.69 -22.74 4.33
C ASP A 29 22.59 -24.25 4.52
N GLU A 30 22.97 -24.75 5.71
CA GLU A 30 23.07 -26.19 5.98
C GLU A 30 21.68 -26.88 6.05
N GLU A 31 20.62 -26.12 6.32
CA GLU A 31 19.27 -26.69 6.44
C GLU A 31 18.54 -26.73 5.09
N THR A 32 18.77 -25.73 4.24
CA THR A 32 18.04 -25.56 2.96
C THR A 32 18.87 -25.95 1.73
N ASP A 33 20.18 -26.13 1.89
CA ASP A 33 21.17 -26.33 0.79
C ASP A 33 21.15 -25.19 -0.26
N GLN A 34 20.75 -23.99 0.17
CA GLN A 34 20.68 -22.80 -0.69
C GLN A 34 21.78 -21.79 -0.33
N ASN A 35 22.21 -21.02 -1.33
CA ASN A 35 23.07 -19.89 -1.07
C ASN A 35 22.36 -18.83 -0.25
N ARG A 36 23.08 -18.17 0.64
CA ARG A 36 22.62 -16.99 1.38
C ARG A 36 23.74 -15.99 1.55
N VAL A 37 23.41 -14.71 1.70
CA VAL A 37 24.32 -13.73 2.28
C VAL A 37 24.51 -14.08 3.75
N ASP A 38 25.73 -14.30 4.18
CA ASP A 38 26.04 -14.72 5.56
C ASP A 38 26.59 -13.52 6.35
N PHE A 39 25.77 -12.95 7.20
CA PHE A 39 26.13 -11.78 8.01
C PHE A 39 27.32 -12.04 8.94
N ASN A 40 27.58 -13.31 9.35
CA ASN A 40 28.76 -13.66 10.11
C ASN A 40 30.07 -13.49 9.31
N LYS A 41 30.01 -13.46 7.98
CA LYS A 41 31.19 -13.17 7.14
C LYS A 41 31.48 -11.68 7.00
N ILE A 42 30.50 -10.82 7.39
CA ILE A 42 30.61 -9.37 7.34
C ILE A 42 30.84 -8.82 8.75
N ILE A 43 29.94 -9.11 9.67
CA ILE A 43 30.07 -8.77 11.10
C ILE A 43 29.96 -10.07 11.92
N LEU A 44 31.12 -10.59 12.33
CA LEU A 44 31.19 -11.88 13.03
C LEU A 44 30.65 -11.79 14.45
N MET A 45 29.69 -12.66 14.79
CA MET A 45 29.20 -12.82 16.15
C MET A 45 30.30 -13.47 17.03
N PRO A 46 30.71 -12.82 18.15
CA PRO A 46 31.73 -13.35 19.04
C PRO A 46 31.31 -14.68 19.71
N ASP A 47 32.31 -15.53 20.02
CA ASP A 47 32.05 -16.86 20.60
C ASP A 47 31.42 -16.82 22.01
N HIS A 48 31.57 -15.72 22.76
CA HIS A 48 31.01 -15.59 24.09
C HIS A 48 29.50 -15.26 24.08
N ILE A 49 28.91 -14.96 22.92
CA ILE A 49 27.47 -14.70 22.78
C ILE A 49 26.70 -16.02 22.84
N TYR A 50 25.74 -16.12 23.75
CA TYR A 50 24.87 -17.28 23.87
C TYR A 50 23.98 -17.48 22.66
N ARG A 51 24.02 -18.68 22.07
CA ARG A 51 23.34 -19.01 20.79
C ARG A 51 22.20 -20.03 20.96
N GLY A 52 21.85 -20.39 22.18
CA GLY A 52 20.78 -21.34 22.45
C GLY A 52 19.38 -20.71 22.53
N ASN A 53 18.40 -21.53 22.90
CA ASN A 53 17.03 -21.05 23.09
C ASN A 53 16.96 -20.03 24.23
N LEU A 54 16.23 -18.92 23.99
CA LEU A 54 16.09 -17.82 24.95
C LEU A 54 14.77 -17.91 25.69
N GLY A 55 14.79 -18.51 26.87
CA GLY A 55 13.73 -18.41 27.86
C GLY A 55 14.00 -17.29 28.88
N THR A 56 13.12 -17.16 29.88
CA THR A 56 13.27 -16.14 30.95
C THR A 56 14.58 -16.32 31.71
N ARG A 57 14.94 -17.56 32.04
CA ARG A 57 16.17 -17.92 32.77
C ARG A 57 17.43 -17.55 32.00
N GLU A 58 17.46 -17.82 30.70
CA GLU A 58 18.60 -17.52 29.83
C GLU A 58 18.77 -16.02 29.66
N ARG A 59 17.68 -15.26 29.54
CA ARG A 59 17.70 -13.79 29.48
C ARG A 59 18.24 -13.18 30.79
N GLU A 60 17.89 -13.73 31.95
CA GLU A 60 18.42 -13.29 33.23
C GLU A 60 19.92 -13.62 33.36
N LEU A 61 20.36 -14.78 32.88
CA LEU A 61 21.73 -15.24 33.00
C LEU A 61 22.70 -14.51 32.07
N TYR A 62 22.32 -14.35 30.80
CA TYR A 62 23.20 -13.80 29.77
C TYR A 62 22.97 -12.31 29.50
N GLY A 63 21.85 -11.72 29.97
CA GLY A 63 21.49 -10.33 29.70
C GLY A 63 21.47 -10.06 28.20
N LYS A 64 22.21 -9.05 27.75
CA LYS A 64 22.37 -8.71 26.33
C LYS A 64 23.40 -9.58 25.58
N ASN A 65 24.16 -10.45 26.27
CA ASN A 65 25.13 -11.34 25.64
C ASN A 65 24.44 -12.60 25.09
N ASN A 66 23.38 -12.44 24.34
CA ASN A 66 22.63 -13.47 23.65
C ASN A 66 22.48 -13.13 22.17
N TRP A 67 22.25 -14.11 21.34
CA TRP A 67 22.18 -13.97 19.87
C TRP A 67 21.11 -12.97 19.42
N TYR A 68 19.98 -12.91 20.10
CA TYR A 68 18.87 -12.06 19.70
C TYR A 68 19.20 -10.56 19.87
N ASP A 69 19.60 -10.16 21.08
CA ASP A 69 19.94 -8.78 21.37
C ASP A 69 21.18 -8.34 20.56
N TRP A 70 22.15 -9.25 20.43
CA TRP A 70 23.37 -8.99 19.66
C TRP A 70 23.09 -8.80 18.17
N ASN A 71 22.25 -9.64 17.54
CA ASN A 71 21.88 -9.49 16.13
C ASN A 71 21.18 -8.15 15.87
N ILE A 72 20.21 -7.79 16.70
CA ILE A 72 19.50 -6.52 16.59
C ILE A 72 20.49 -5.34 16.65
N GLU A 73 21.44 -5.37 17.59
CA GLU A 73 22.39 -4.29 17.81
C GLU A 73 23.46 -4.21 16.69
N ASN A 74 23.93 -5.36 16.18
CA ASN A 74 25.08 -5.39 15.26
C ASN A 74 24.71 -5.65 13.81
N TRP A 75 23.67 -6.45 13.54
CA TRP A 75 23.18 -6.70 12.18
C TRP A 75 22.00 -5.81 11.79
N GLY A 76 21.32 -5.23 12.78
CA GLY A 76 20.11 -4.42 12.57
C GLY A 76 18.85 -5.25 12.32
N THR A 77 18.92 -6.57 12.35
CA THR A 77 17.82 -7.51 12.10
C THR A 77 17.91 -8.72 13.01
N LYS A 78 16.78 -9.43 13.18
CA LYS A 78 16.70 -10.56 14.09
C LYS A 78 17.53 -11.77 13.66
N TRP A 79 17.53 -12.11 12.38
CA TRP A 79 18.14 -13.32 11.83
C TRP A 79 19.13 -13.00 10.72
N ASN A 80 19.94 -13.98 10.34
CA ASN A 80 20.74 -13.95 9.13
C ASN A 80 19.83 -13.84 7.88
N ALA A 81 20.39 -13.47 6.73
CA ALA A 81 19.64 -13.40 5.48
C ALA A 81 19.14 -14.79 5.04
N TYR A 82 18.00 -14.81 4.37
CA TYR A 82 17.39 -16.00 3.75
C TYR A 82 16.72 -15.60 2.42
N SER A 83 16.23 -16.60 1.66
CA SER A 83 15.57 -16.38 0.34
C SER A 83 16.45 -15.60 -0.64
N PHE A 84 17.71 -16.07 -0.80
CA PHE A 84 18.67 -15.41 -1.69
C PHE A 84 18.29 -15.57 -3.17
N SER A 85 18.44 -14.47 -3.92
CA SER A 85 18.31 -14.43 -5.37
C SER A 85 19.37 -13.53 -5.98
N ARG A 86 19.65 -13.68 -7.28
CA ARG A 86 20.55 -12.81 -8.04
C ARG A 86 20.03 -12.61 -9.46
N ASP A 87 20.06 -11.35 -9.90
CA ASP A 87 19.80 -10.95 -11.28
C ASP A 87 20.84 -9.88 -11.69
N GLY A 88 21.77 -10.28 -12.55
CA GLY A 88 22.88 -9.40 -12.97
C GLY A 88 23.70 -8.88 -11.79
N ASN A 89 23.72 -7.55 -11.63
CA ASN A 89 24.39 -6.84 -10.55
C ASN A 89 23.51 -6.60 -9.33
N THR A 90 22.30 -7.15 -9.32
CA THR A 90 21.37 -7.02 -8.20
C THR A 90 21.24 -8.36 -7.47
N ILE A 91 21.28 -8.31 -6.14
CA ILE A 91 20.93 -9.43 -5.28
C ILE A 91 19.68 -9.11 -4.48
N GLY A 92 18.86 -10.13 -4.23
CA GLY A 92 17.71 -10.07 -3.36
C GLY A 92 17.86 -11.06 -2.21
N PHE A 93 17.38 -10.69 -1.03
CA PHE A 93 17.22 -11.59 0.12
C PHE A 93 16.20 -11.02 1.10
N GLN A 94 15.77 -11.85 2.05
CA GLN A 94 14.87 -11.43 3.10
C GLN A 94 15.56 -11.36 4.46
N THR A 95 15.06 -10.46 5.32
CA THR A 95 15.42 -10.32 6.73
C THR A 95 14.18 -10.24 7.61
N ALA A 96 14.35 -10.38 8.91
CA ALA A 96 13.25 -10.40 9.87
C ALA A 96 13.13 -9.06 10.61
N TRP A 97 11.94 -8.39 10.48
CA TRP A 97 11.52 -7.14 11.12
C TRP A 97 12.14 -5.85 10.60
N SER A 98 13.39 -5.88 10.15
CA SER A 98 14.10 -4.68 9.71
C SER A 98 15.17 -4.99 8.68
N ALA A 99 15.51 -3.99 7.89
CA ALA A 99 16.61 -4.05 6.92
C ALA A 99 17.98 -4.03 7.64
N PRO A 100 18.99 -4.77 7.12
CA PRO A 100 20.27 -4.97 7.79
C PRO A 100 21.27 -3.82 7.50
N HIS A 101 20.92 -2.60 7.82
CA HIS A 101 21.70 -1.40 7.50
C HIS A 101 23.16 -1.44 7.99
N PRO A 102 23.46 -1.92 9.23
CA PRO A 102 24.84 -2.05 9.69
C PRO A 102 25.66 -3.00 8.83
N ILE A 103 25.07 -4.10 8.37
CA ILE A 103 25.72 -5.07 7.48
C ILE A 103 26.12 -4.43 6.15
N LEU A 104 25.25 -3.60 5.57
CA LEU A 104 25.49 -2.96 4.28
C LEU A 104 26.55 -1.85 4.39
N ALA A 105 26.57 -1.12 5.48
CA ALA A 105 27.65 -0.16 5.75
C ALA A 105 29.00 -0.89 5.87
N GLU A 106 29.10 -1.92 6.70
CA GLU A 106 30.34 -2.71 6.85
C GLU A 106 30.77 -3.35 5.54
N LEU A 107 29.82 -3.89 4.75
CA LEU A 107 30.11 -4.48 3.44
C LEU A 107 30.83 -3.49 2.51
N THR A 108 30.36 -2.25 2.40
CA THR A 108 31.03 -1.24 1.58
C THR A 108 32.35 -0.76 2.18
N GLY A 109 32.53 -0.89 3.50
CA GLY A 109 33.82 -0.71 4.17
C GLY A 109 34.84 -1.79 3.82
N MET A 110 34.39 -3.06 3.70
CA MET A 110 35.24 -4.19 3.28
C MET A 110 35.69 -4.08 1.80
N PHE A 111 34.86 -3.46 0.94
CA PHE A 111 35.12 -3.31 -0.49
C PHE A 111 35.12 -1.82 -0.91
N PRO A 112 36.14 -1.05 -0.54
CA PRO A 112 36.20 0.38 -0.82
C PRO A 112 36.05 0.70 -2.31
N GLY A 113 35.31 1.75 -2.63
CA GLY A 113 35.02 2.18 -4.00
C GLY A 113 33.83 1.45 -4.65
N VAL A 114 33.29 0.44 -4.03
CA VAL A 114 32.02 -0.18 -4.47
C VAL A 114 30.85 0.62 -3.91
N TYR A 115 30.05 1.18 -4.80
CA TYR A 115 28.81 1.87 -4.48
C TYR A 115 27.66 0.87 -4.52
N ILE A 116 26.79 0.91 -3.53
CA ILE A 116 25.59 0.10 -3.52
C ILE A 116 24.34 0.94 -3.28
N THR A 117 23.28 0.62 -4.00
CA THR A 117 21.93 1.08 -3.74
C THR A 117 21.17 -0.06 -3.09
N HIS A 118 20.61 0.20 -1.92
CA HIS A 118 19.79 -0.73 -1.16
C HIS A 118 18.36 -0.22 -1.09
N GLU A 119 17.44 -1.01 -1.57
CA GLU A 119 16.01 -0.78 -1.49
C GLU A 119 15.39 -1.87 -0.60
N TRP A 120 14.49 -1.47 0.27
CA TRP A 120 13.81 -2.43 1.14
C TRP A 120 12.34 -2.12 1.27
N ALA A 121 11.52 -3.17 1.50
CA ALA A 121 10.11 -3.07 1.78
C ALA A 121 9.63 -4.20 2.71
N ASP A 122 8.78 -3.85 3.67
CA ASP A 122 8.11 -4.77 4.57
C ASP A 122 7.04 -5.60 3.83
N GLU A 123 6.67 -6.76 4.39
CA GLU A 123 5.49 -7.50 3.94
C GLU A 123 4.19 -6.76 4.26
N ASP A 124 4.17 -5.91 5.30
CA ASP A 124 3.14 -4.91 5.53
C ASP A 124 3.34 -3.76 4.54
N ILE A 125 2.72 -3.89 3.36
CA ILE A 125 2.90 -2.98 2.22
C ILE A 125 2.63 -1.53 2.61
N GLY A 126 3.53 -0.63 2.18
CA GLY A 126 3.44 0.79 2.45
C GLY A 126 4.01 1.24 3.81
N GLN A 127 4.65 0.33 4.54
CA GLN A 127 5.34 0.64 5.78
C GLN A 127 6.79 0.15 5.75
N ASN A 128 7.65 0.73 6.60
CA ASN A 128 9.04 0.31 6.78
C ASN A 128 9.72 0.00 5.44
N CYS A 129 9.76 0.97 4.54
CA CYS A 129 10.35 0.88 3.22
C CYS A 129 11.20 2.12 2.89
N GLY A 130 12.07 2.00 1.90
CA GLY A 130 12.90 3.11 1.46
C GLY A 130 14.11 2.67 0.64
N THR A 131 14.96 3.63 0.32
CA THR A 131 16.21 3.45 -0.40
C THR A 131 17.35 4.09 0.38
N ARG A 132 18.47 3.39 0.49
CA ARG A 132 19.75 3.94 0.98
C ARG A 132 20.89 3.63 0.04
N GLU A 133 21.81 4.56 0.00
CA GLU A 133 23.04 4.46 -0.79
C GLU A 133 24.22 4.41 0.15
N TYR A 134 25.15 3.49 -0.13
CA TYR A 134 26.33 3.26 0.71
C TYR A 134 27.61 3.30 -0.10
N LEU A 135 28.63 3.89 0.49
CA LEU A 135 29.97 3.93 -0.08
C LEU A 135 31.01 4.00 1.05
N ASN A 136 32.05 3.16 1.00
CA ASN A 136 33.18 3.17 1.93
C ASN A 136 32.78 3.08 3.41
N GLY A 137 31.74 2.36 3.76
CA GLY A 137 31.26 2.18 5.12
C GLY A 137 30.26 3.23 5.58
N GLU A 138 29.93 4.21 4.75
CA GLU A 138 29.04 5.31 5.12
C GLU A 138 27.76 5.31 4.28
N ILE A 139 26.68 5.84 4.85
CA ILE A 139 25.45 6.16 4.12
C ILE A 139 25.68 7.50 3.43
N VAL A 140 25.60 7.51 2.09
CA VAL A 140 25.83 8.70 1.27
C VAL A 140 24.55 9.28 0.67
N GLY A 141 23.45 8.54 0.73
CA GLY A 141 22.10 8.96 0.30
C GLY A 141 21.01 8.18 1.01
N GLU A 142 19.86 8.81 1.16
CA GLU A 142 18.67 8.18 1.72
C GLU A 142 17.42 8.81 1.12
N ILE A 143 16.46 7.97 0.73
CA ILE A 143 15.13 8.36 0.28
C ILE A 143 14.13 7.52 1.06
N ILE A 144 13.31 8.18 1.87
CA ILE A 144 12.18 7.56 2.55
C ILE A 144 10.91 8.16 1.93
N PRO A 145 9.93 7.35 1.51
CA PRO A 145 8.67 7.85 0.96
C PRO A 145 8.01 8.87 1.88
N GLU A 146 7.52 9.97 1.32
CA GLU A 146 6.97 11.09 2.10
C GLU A 146 5.49 10.87 2.45
N ASN A 147 4.79 10.04 1.68
CA ASN A 147 3.36 9.78 1.86
C ASN A 147 3.03 8.29 1.59
N HIS A 148 1.80 7.91 1.90
CA HIS A 148 1.34 6.52 1.80
C HIS A 148 1.39 5.99 0.36
N ARG A 149 0.99 6.77 -0.62
CA ARG A 149 1.06 6.40 -2.03
C ARG A 149 2.49 6.06 -2.48
N GLU A 150 3.45 6.93 -2.20
CA GLU A 150 4.86 6.70 -2.55
C GLU A 150 5.42 5.46 -1.84
N ALA A 151 5.01 5.22 -0.59
CA ALA A 151 5.41 4.05 0.18
C ALA A 151 4.85 2.75 -0.43
N LEU A 152 3.60 2.76 -0.90
CA LEU A 152 3.00 1.63 -1.61
C LEU A 152 3.69 1.38 -2.96
N GLU A 153 3.87 2.41 -3.78
CA GLU A 153 4.53 2.31 -5.09
C GLU A 153 5.96 1.75 -4.95
N HIS A 154 6.72 2.26 -3.98
CA HIS A 154 8.07 1.75 -3.67
C HIS A 154 8.04 0.28 -3.24
N ALA A 155 7.12 -0.08 -2.34
CA ALA A 155 6.98 -1.45 -1.85
C ALA A 155 6.57 -2.43 -2.96
N PHE A 156 5.65 -2.04 -3.84
CA PHE A 156 5.27 -2.84 -5.01
C PHE A 156 6.49 -3.10 -5.89
N GLU A 157 7.27 -2.08 -6.20
CA GLU A 157 8.47 -2.21 -7.04
C GLU A 157 9.52 -3.15 -6.41
N VAL A 158 9.86 -2.95 -5.13
CA VAL A 158 10.88 -3.74 -4.43
C VAL A 158 10.48 -5.21 -4.29
N ARG A 159 9.19 -5.47 -4.08
CA ARG A 159 8.66 -6.83 -3.89
C ARG A 159 8.23 -7.51 -5.19
N GLY A 160 8.15 -6.76 -6.30
CA GLY A 160 7.70 -7.28 -7.59
C GLY A 160 6.20 -7.55 -7.65
N TYR A 161 5.41 -6.73 -6.97
CA TYR A 161 3.96 -6.77 -6.95
C TYR A 161 3.36 -5.60 -7.72
N THR A 162 2.06 -5.66 -7.92
CA THR A 162 1.23 -4.57 -8.44
C THR A 162 0.15 -4.21 -7.41
N ALA A 163 -0.52 -3.09 -7.58
CA ALA A 163 -1.65 -2.72 -6.74
C ALA A 163 -2.79 -3.75 -6.82
N GLU A 164 -2.99 -4.36 -7.98
CA GLU A 164 -4.01 -5.39 -8.23
C GLU A 164 -3.77 -6.65 -7.37
N ASP A 165 -2.51 -7.02 -7.08
CA ASP A 165 -2.19 -8.16 -6.20
C ASP A 165 -2.71 -7.96 -4.77
N PHE A 166 -3.05 -6.72 -4.40
CA PHE A 166 -3.58 -6.34 -3.09
C PHE A 166 -5.02 -5.83 -3.16
N GLU A 167 -5.72 -6.05 -4.29
CA GLU A 167 -7.08 -5.53 -4.52
C GLU A 167 -7.14 -3.99 -4.34
N MET A 168 -6.11 -3.30 -4.81
CA MET A 168 -5.98 -1.85 -4.71
C MET A 168 -5.99 -1.18 -6.09
N CYS A 169 -6.56 0.04 -6.15
CA CYS A 169 -6.41 0.92 -7.29
C CYS A 169 -6.20 2.37 -6.82
N LEU A 170 -5.74 3.25 -7.72
CA LEU A 170 -5.69 4.69 -7.42
C LEU A 170 -7.12 5.23 -7.21
N ASN A 171 -7.28 6.15 -6.28
CA ASN A 171 -8.51 6.90 -6.11
C ASN A 171 -8.70 7.93 -7.25
N ALA A 172 -9.91 8.47 -7.41
CA ALA A 172 -10.24 9.40 -8.48
C ALA A 172 -9.45 10.72 -8.39
N ALA A 173 -9.09 11.15 -7.19
CA ALA A 173 -8.20 12.30 -6.97
C ALA A 173 -6.75 12.02 -7.39
N GLY A 174 -6.36 10.76 -7.55
CA GLY A 174 -4.99 10.36 -7.85
C GLY A 174 -4.01 10.64 -6.70
N THR A 175 -4.49 10.74 -5.48
CA THR A 175 -3.68 11.09 -4.30
C THR A 175 -3.18 9.87 -3.54
N ASP A 176 -3.94 8.76 -3.55
CA ASP A 176 -3.59 7.53 -2.83
C ASP A 176 -4.24 6.29 -3.46
N TYR A 177 -3.89 5.12 -2.97
CA TYR A 177 -4.53 3.86 -3.30
C TYR A 177 -5.66 3.55 -2.32
N ILE A 178 -6.75 3.05 -2.85
CA ILE A 178 -7.88 2.52 -2.10
C ILE A 178 -8.01 1.02 -2.36
N ARG A 179 -8.51 0.29 -1.36
CA ARG A 179 -8.80 -1.13 -1.49
C ARG A 179 -10.17 -1.32 -2.12
N ILE A 180 -10.26 -2.23 -3.08
CA ILE A 180 -11.51 -2.68 -3.67
C ILE A 180 -11.83 -4.03 -3.05
N ASP A 181 -12.76 -4.05 -2.09
CA ASP A 181 -13.31 -5.27 -1.51
C ASP A 181 -14.66 -5.64 -2.18
N GLU A 182 -15.26 -6.73 -1.74
CA GLU A 182 -16.56 -7.17 -2.29
C GLU A 182 -17.67 -6.11 -2.12
N GLU A 183 -17.64 -5.31 -1.05
CA GLU A 183 -18.62 -4.22 -0.83
C GLU A 183 -18.36 -3.09 -1.83
N THR A 184 -17.11 -2.70 -2.02
CA THR A 184 -16.70 -1.68 -3.00
C THR A 184 -17.06 -2.11 -4.43
N GLU A 185 -16.83 -3.38 -4.79
CA GLU A 185 -17.23 -3.91 -6.12
C GLU A 185 -18.74 -3.81 -6.37
N TYR A 186 -19.55 -3.99 -5.32
CA TYR A 186 -21.01 -3.87 -5.42
C TYR A 186 -21.48 -2.45 -5.73
N GLU A 187 -20.70 -1.45 -5.31
CA GLU A 187 -20.97 -0.03 -5.56
C GLU A 187 -20.43 0.44 -6.91
N MET A 188 -19.56 -0.37 -7.56
CA MET A 188 -19.01 -0.11 -8.89
C MET A 188 -19.99 -0.54 -9.97
N VAL A 189 -20.46 0.39 -10.76
CA VAL A 189 -21.48 0.18 -11.78
C VAL A 189 -21.12 0.87 -13.08
N GLU A 190 -21.83 0.60 -14.17
CA GLU A 190 -21.74 1.33 -15.41
C GLU A 190 -23.03 2.12 -15.62
N LEU A 191 -22.91 3.44 -15.75
CA LEU A 191 -24.01 4.35 -16.06
C LEU A 191 -23.76 5.09 -17.35
N PHE A 192 -24.68 4.94 -18.30
CA PHE A 192 -24.58 5.62 -19.61
C PHE A 192 -23.26 5.38 -20.33
N GLY A 193 -22.69 4.17 -20.19
CA GLY A 193 -21.40 3.81 -20.76
C GLY A 193 -20.19 4.41 -20.03
N ASN A 194 -20.38 4.95 -18.83
CA ASN A 194 -19.29 5.45 -17.97
C ASN A 194 -19.23 4.66 -16.67
N PRO A 195 -18.03 4.36 -16.19
CA PRO A 195 -17.85 3.78 -14.86
C PRO A 195 -18.41 4.74 -13.80
N ALA A 196 -19.20 4.21 -12.89
CA ALA A 196 -19.84 4.99 -11.85
C ALA A 196 -19.75 4.26 -10.49
N PHE A 197 -19.74 5.04 -9.41
CA PHE A 197 -19.70 4.52 -8.06
C PHE A 197 -20.96 4.98 -7.31
N PHE A 198 -21.67 4.02 -6.70
CA PHE A 198 -22.87 4.28 -5.94
C PHE A 198 -22.63 4.02 -4.47
N THR A 199 -22.95 5.01 -3.64
CA THR A 199 -22.91 4.85 -2.20
C THR A 199 -23.96 5.71 -1.51
N ASN A 200 -24.41 5.27 -0.33
CA ASN A 200 -25.24 6.05 0.58
C ASN A 200 -24.39 6.94 1.51
N ASP A 201 -23.08 6.75 1.54
CA ASP A 201 -22.16 7.55 2.34
C ASP A 201 -21.72 8.82 1.62
N ARG A 202 -21.35 9.83 2.39
CA ARG A 202 -20.75 11.05 1.84
C ARG A 202 -19.29 10.78 1.55
N ILE A 203 -18.98 10.44 0.31
CA ILE A 203 -17.63 10.18 -0.18
C ILE A 203 -17.12 11.30 -1.07
N THR A 204 -15.82 11.35 -1.27
CA THR A 204 -15.09 12.30 -2.11
C THR A 204 -14.34 11.57 -3.21
N ASP A 205 -13.67 12.30 -4.10
CA ASP A 205 -12.79 11.70 -5.12
C ASP A 205 -11.60 10.93 -4.50
N GLU A 206 -11.35 11.08 -3.19
CA GLU A 206 -10.34 10.30 -2.46
C GLU A 206 -10.83 8.90 -2.10
N ASP A 207 -12.14 8.69 -2.05
CA ASP A 207 -12.77 7.45 -1.59
C ASP A 207 -13.19 6.53 -2.74
N ILE A 208 -13.18 7.00 -3.98
CA ILE A 208 -13.66 6.25 -5.15
C ILE A 208 -12.53 5.87 -6.11
N PRO A 209 -12.68 4.79 -6.91
CA PRO A 209 -11.69 4.38 -7.91
C PRO A 209 -11.45 5.44 -8.97
N GLN A 210 -10.21 5.51 -9.47
CA GLN A 210 -9.85 6.39 -10.58
C GLN A 210 -10.67 6.09 -11.83
N GLY A 211 -11.18 7.14 -12.47
CA GLY A 211 -12.01 7.04 -13.67
C GLY A 211 -13.50 6.79 -13.42
N PHE A 212 -13.91 6.65 -12.16
CA PHE A 212 -15.30 6.53 -11.78
C PHE A 212 -15.95 7.87 -11.46
N TYR A 213 -17.24 7.98 -11.71
CA TYR A 213 -18.08 9.10 -11.31
C TYR A 213 -18.86 8.73 -10.07
N CYS A 214 -18.85 9.59 -9.05
CA CYS A 214 -19.55 9.34 -7.81
C CYS A 214 -21.01 9.80 -7.89
N TYR A 215 -21.93 8.89 -7.57
CA TYR A 215 -23.35 9.19 -7.40
C TYR A 215 -23.75 8.86 -5.96
N HIS A 216 -24.17 9.89 -5.20
CA HIS A 216 -24.60 9.71 -3.83
C HIS A 216 -26.10 9.46 -3.76
N LEU A 217 -26.47 8.41 -3.05
CA LEU A 217 -27.83 8.15 -2.62
C LEU A 217 -27.94 8.60 -1.16
N ARG A 218 -28.78 9.62 -0.88
CA ARG A 218 -29.08 10.04 0.47
C ARG A 218 -30.42 9.49 0.89
N PHE A 219 -30.42 8.68 1.94
CA PHE A 219 -31.61 8.35 2.71
C PHE A 219 -31.76 9.40 3.82
N ASP A 220 -32.98 9.87 4.05
CA ASP A 220 -33.25 10.77 5.16
C ASP A 220 -33.33 9.95 6.45
N ASP A 221 -32.32 10.07 7.33
CA ASP A 221 -32.16 9.28 8.56
C ASP A 221 -33.27 9.50 9.60
N GLU A 222 -34.17 10.50 9.42
CA GLU A 222 -35.25 10.77 10.37
C GLU A 222 -36.47 9.87 10.21
N LEU A 223 -36.52 9.05 9.15
CA LEU A 223 -37.68 8.18 8.88
C LEU A 223 -37.30 6.71 9.06
N SER A 224 -37.43 6.22 10.28
CA SER A 224 -37.18 4.81 10.63
C SER A 224 -38.23 3.82 10.15
N ASP A 225 -39.22 4.23 9.35
CA ASP A 225 -40.26 3.37 8.82
C ASP A 225 -40.09 3.18 7.31
N PHE A 226 -39.79 1.96 6.88
CA PHE A 226 -39.45 1.59 5.49
C PHE A 226 -40.50 1.99 4.44
N ALA A 227 -41.71 2.37 4.85
CA ALA A 227 -42.80 2.73 3.96
C ALA A 227 -42.80 4.19 3.49
N THR A 228 -41.89 5.05 4.01
CA THR A 228 -41.92 6.52 3.76
C THR A 228 -40.57 7.14 3.54
N VAL A 229 -39.51 6.36 3.30
CA VAL A 229 -38.20 6.90 2.98
C VAL A 229 -38.20 7.55 1.59
N GLU A 230 -38.08 8.86 1.54
CA GLU A 230 -37.89 9.64 0.32
C GLU A 230 -36.39 9.78 0.06
N PRO A 231 -35.75 8.89 -0.71
CA PRO A 231 -34.34 9.02 -1.02
C PRO A 231 -34.12 10.22 -1.94
N LYS A 232 -33.10 11.00 -1.61
CA LYS A 232 -32.59 12.05 -2.48
C LYS A 232 -31.39 11.50 -3.22
N VAL A 233 -31.43 11.50 -4.55
CA VAL A 233 -30.24 11.22 -5.36
C VAL A 233 -29.37 12.46 -5.37
N ALA A 234 -28.16 12.35 -4.82
CA ALA A 234 -27.15 13.39 -4.92
C ALA A 234 -26.10 12.93 -5.92
N ILE A 235 -25.90 13.69 -6.99
CA ILE A 235 -24.86 13.44 -7.97
C ILE A 235 -23.69 14.33 -7.62
N ASN A 236 -22.53 13.73 -7.34
CA ASN A 236 -21.31 14.48 -7.15
C ASN A 236 -20.47 14.36 -8.41
N HIS A 237 -20.42 15.42 -9.20
CA HIS A 237 -19.50 15.56 -10.32
C HIS A 237 -18.50 16.64 -9.96
N ALA A 238 -17.23 16.28 -9.83
CA ALA A 238 -16.14 17.23 -9.54
C ALA A 238 -16.41 18.14 -8.31
N GLY A 239 -16.93 17.59 -7.22
CA GLY A 239 -17.16 18.31 -5.96
C GLY A 239 -18.50 19.05 -5.87
N SER A 240 -19.38 18.94 -6.87
CA SER A 240 -20.73 19.50 -6.83
C SER A 240 -21.73 18.46 -6.35
N VAL A 241 -22.41 18.73 -5.25
CA VAL A 241 -23.51 17.89 -4.74
C VAL A 241 -24.83 18.43 -5.29
N ILE A 242 -25.51 17.62 -6.10
CA ILE A 242 -26.80 17.95 -6.68
C ILE A 242 -27.85 17.08 -6.00
N THR A 243 -28.85 17.69 -5.38
CA THR A 243 -29.97 17.01 -4.76
C THR A 243 -31.21 17.08 -5.64
N THR A 244 -31.78 15.93 -6.00
CA THR A 244 -33.07 15.84 -6.69
C THR A 244 -34.22 15.90 -5.70
N GLU A 245 -35.45 16.16 -6.19
CA GLU A 245 -36.65 15.96 -5.40
C GLU A 245 -36.83 14.48 -4.95
N PRO A 246 -37.58 14.24 -3.86
CA PRO A 246 -37.86 12.91 -3.38
C PRO A 246 -38.46 12.02 -4.46
N LEU A 247 -37.94 10.82 -4.62
CA LEU A 247 -38.42 9.82 -5.56
C LEU A 247 -39.07 8.67 -4.78
N ASP A 248 -40.19 8.17 -5.30
CA ASP A 248 -40.88 7.00 -4.70
C ASP A 248 -40.19 5.73 -5.25
N PHE A 249 -39.50 5.03 -4.37
CA PHE A 249 -38.67 3.88 -4.75
C PHE A 249 -39.32 2.51 -4.52
N GLY A 250 -40.55 2.42 -4.13
CA GLY A 250 -41.22 1.13 -3.90
C GLY A 250 -40.56 0.22 -2.84
N GLU A 251 -41.04 -1.01 -2.72
CA GLU A 251 -40.73 -1.91 -1.58
C GLU A 251 -39.40 -2.68 -1.69
N SER A 252 -38.65 -2.65 -2.82
CA SER A 252 -37.58 -3.62 -3.03
C SER A 252 -36.17 -3.19 -2.62
N GLY A 253 -35.91 -1.90 -2.50
CA GLY A 253 -34.62 -1.39 -2.00
C GLY A 253 -33.37 -1.73 -2.82
N VAL A 254 -33.55 -2.23 -4.04
CA VAL A 254 -32.44 -2.69 -4.89
C VAL A 254 -32.20 -1.70 -6.02
N LEU A 255 -30.94 -1.30 -6.18
CA LEU A 255 -30.47 -0.54 -7.33
C LEU A 255 -30.21 -1.51 -8.49
N GLU A 256 -30.92 -1.36 -9.62
CA GLU A 256 -30.67 -2.12 -10.84
C GLU A 256 -30.37 -1.17 -12.00
N LEU A 257 -29.31 -1.48 -12.76
CA LEU A 257 -29.00 -0.82 -14.02
C LEU A 257 -29.91 -1.35 -15.11
N THR A 258 -30.53 -0.47 -15.89
CA THR A 258 -31.35 -0.89 -17.03
C THR A 258 -30.61 -0.68 -18.35
N GLU A 259 -30.88 -1.57 -19.36
CA GLU A 259 -30.31 -1.45 -20.71
C GLU A 259 -30.76 -0.17 -21.46
N GLU A 260 -31.75 0.55 -20.93
CA GLU A 260 -32.36 1.75 -21.55
C GLU A 260 -31.86 3.07 -21.00
N ASN A 261 -30.59 3.18 -20.60
CA ASN A 261 -30.00 4.43 -20.09
C ASN A 261 -30.73 5.04 -18.89
N GLY A 262 -31.11 4.23 -17.93
CA GLY A 262 -31.75 4.65 -16.68
C GLY A 262 -31.21 3.89 -15.49
N ILE A 263 -31.40 4.47 -14.30
CA ILE A 263 -31.14 3.80 -13.03
C ILE A 263 -32.47 3.29 -12.51
N ASN A 264 -32.59 1.98 -12.26
CA ASN A 264 -33.72 1.46 -11.54
C ASN A 264 -33.35 1.36 -10.06
N PHE A 265 -33.86 2.28 -9.29
CA PHE A 265 -33.66 2.29 -7.85
C PHE A 265 -34.99 2.01 -7.17
N MET A 266 -35.09 0.92 -6.43
CA MET A 266 -36.30 0.50 -5.71
C MET A 266 -37.59 0.52 -6.57
N GLY A 267 -37.48 0.29 -7.89
CA GLY A 267 -38.61 0.27 -8.84
C GLY A 267 -38.90 1.58 -9.56
N ALA A 268 -38.17 2.66 -9.25
CA ALA A 268 -38.24 3.91 -10.04
C ALA A 268 -37.06 3.96 -11.05
N VAL A 269 -37.38 4.32 -12.29
CA VAL A 269 -36.36 4.50 -13.35
C VAL A 269 -36.06 5.98 -13.50
N LEU A 270 -34.84 6.37 -13.17
CA LEU A 270 -34.32 7.71 -13.39
C LEU A 270 -33.72 7.82 -14.78
N THR A 271 -34.27 8.63 -15.64
CA THR A 271 -33.68 8.90 -16.96
C THR A 271 -32.61 9.99 -16.86
N MET A 272 -31.65 9.98 -17.79
CA MET A 272 -30.63 11.02 -17.90
C MET A 272 -31.23 12.43 -17.96
N LYS A 273 -32.40 12.57 -18.58
CA LYS A 273 -33.10 13.84 -18.72
C LYS A 273 -33.55 14.37 -17.34
N GLU A 274 -34.12 13.51 -16.51
CA GLU A 274 -34.55 13.87 -15.15
C GLU A 274 -33.36 14.21 -14.26
N ILE A 275 -32.25 13.47 -14.40
CA ILE A 275 -30.99 13.77 -13.69
C ILE A 275 -30.46 15.15 -14.09
N ILE A 276 -30.40 15.47 -15.39
CA ILE A 276 -29.92 16.77 -15.91
C ILE A 276 -30.87 17.91 -15.52
N GLU A 277 -32.18 17.70 -15.57
CA GLU A 277 -33.16 18.69 -15.16
C GLU A 277 -33.04 19.00 -13.65
N ALA A 278 -32.90 18.01 -12.83
CA ALA A 278 -32.66 18.17 -11.39
C ALA A 278 -31.34 18.89 -11.09
N GLU A 279 -30.29 18.64 -11.88
CA GLU A 279 -29.02 19.37 -11.80
C GLU A 279 -29.19 20.87 -12.04
N LYS A 280 -29.94 21.23 -13.06
CA LYS A 280 -30.18 22.62 -13.39
C LYS A 280 -30.99 23.35 -12.32
N GLU A 281 -32.06 22.72 -11.83
CA GLU A 281 -32.91 23.27 -10.76
C GLU A 281 -32.12 23.50 -9.46
N ALA A 282 -31.26 22.53 -9.09
CA ALA A 282 -30.40 22.67 -7.91
C ALA A 282 -29.40 23.81 -8.03
N LEU A 283 -28.81 24.03 -9.21
CA LEU A 283 -27.88 25.14 -9.47
C LEU A 283 -28.60 26.50 -9.45
N GLU A 284 -29.81 26.59 -10.02
CA GLU A 284 -30.62 27.80 -9.99
C GLU A 284 -31.02 28.19 -8.55
N CYS A 285 -31.41 27.22 -7.70
CA CYS A 285 -31.70 27.45 -6.29
C CYS A 285 -30.50 28.03 -5.51
N ILE A 286 -29.29 27.52 -5.78
CA ILE A 286 -28.07 28.02 -5.13
C ILE A 286 -27.76 29.48 -5.53
N GLU A 287 -28.00 29.84 -6.78
CA GLU A 287 -27.78 31.20 -7.26
C GLU A 287 -28.82 32.17 -6.65
N GLU A 288 -30.09 31.77 -6.50
CA GLU A 288 -31.13 32.59 -5.86
C GLU A 288 -30.89 32.82 -4.37
N GLU A 289 -30.43 31.79 -3.62
CA GLU A 289 -30.05 31.91 -2.21
C GLU A 289 -28.82 32.81 -2.01
N GLY A 290 -27.84 32.72 -2.93
CA GLY A 290 -26.66 33.58 -2.94
C GLY A 290 -26.95 35.05 -3.18
N MET A 291 -28.03 35.37 -3.93
CA MET A 291 -28.45 36.74 -4.19
C MET A 291 -29.29 37.40 -3.10
N THR A 292 -29.86 36.60 -2.18
CA THR A 292 -30.66 37.12 -1.06
C THR A 292 -29.85 37.49 0.19
N LEU A 293 -28.54 37.19 0.20
CA LEU A 293 -27.61 37.47 1.31
C LEU A 293 -26.62 38.64 0.99
N GLY A 294 -26.87 39.43 -0.08
CA GLY A 294 -26.08 40.58 -0.49
C GLY A 294 -26.64 41.91 -0.01
#